data_5e32ae2902518cd8c898b0aae97ba0b0
#
_entry.id   5e32ae2902518cd8c898b0aae97ba0b0
#
_cell.length_a   1.000
_cell.length_b   1.000
_cell.length_c   1.000
_cell.angle_alpha   90.00
_cell.angle_beta   90.00
_cell.angle_gamma   90.00
#
_symmetry.space_group_name_H-M   'P 1'
#
loop_
_entity.id
_entity.type
_entity.pdbx_description
1 polymer ?
#
loop_
_entity_poly.entity_id
_entity_poly.type
_entity_poly.pdbx_seq_one_letter_code
_entity_poly.pdbx_strand_id
1 'polypeptide(L)'
;MHHSDSATVTTVDTLAKLLDVCGELRASEQVDERAVTGCSFDSRAVSAGDVFFCKGAAFKPAFLSMALDAGAVAFVCEESLVESLEPLAKESGAAMLVVDSVRTAMALLPPEVYDRPDHDVKIVGITGTKGKTTAAFMLQSIIKAAGESCGMIGSVNTDDGIECYESTNTTPEAPEIWRHIANCRTSGRQSMVMEVSSQALKYQRVENLPFDVACFLNIGRDHISPIEHPTFEDYFESKLRIFDQAKTAVVNLGTEEVDRVLEAASTADRLVTVGVEHPEASLWASDVRMVGFSIEFNLHGLCADESEAGEKVLLGIAGDFNVENALVAIAAAREIGIGIDAIKKGLSKLRVPGRMEVVESKDGRVICVVDYAHNQLSFRSLFSSVKRAFPASPV
;
A
#
# COMPACT_ATOMS: atom_id res chain seq x y z
N MET A 1 28.00 18.56 -11.76
CA MET A 1 27.41 19.81 -11.27
C MET A 1 26.25 19.37 -10.40
N HIS A 2 26.46 19.40 -9.08
CA HIS A 2 25.40 19.13 -8.12
C HIS A 2 24.50 20.36 -8.08
N HIS A 3 23.29 20.25 -8.61
CA HIS A 3 22.23 21.16 -8.22
C HIS A 3 21.89 20.81 -6.76
N SER A 4 22.31 21.65 -5.85
CA SER A 4 21.71 21.73 -4.53
C SER A 4 20.37 22.44 -4.71
N ASP A 5 19.34 21.70 -5.07
CA ASP A 5 17.98 22.19 -4.86
C ASP A 5 17.81 22.29 -3.35
N SER A 6 17.74 23.53 -2.87
CA SER A 6 17.34 23.79 -1.50
C SER A 6 15.90 23.28 -1.37
N ALA A 7 15.70 22.25 -0.55
CA ALA A 7 14.38 21.76 -0.23
C ALA A 7 13.47 22.96 0.09
N THR A 8 12.37 23.09 -0.61
CA THR A 8 11.45 24.22 -0.42
C THR A 8 10.74 24.00 0.92
N VAL A 9 11.01 24.84 1.89
CA VAL A 9 10.37 24.75 3.21
C VAL A 9 8.92 25.13 3.06
N THR A 10 8.03 24.19 3.32
CA THR A 10 6.57 24.42 3.32
C THR A 10 6.17 25.26 4.54
N THR A 11 5.29 26.25 4.33
CA THR A 11 4.83 27.15 5.36
C THR A 11 3.33 27.05 5.58
N VAL A 12 2.84 27.58 6.69
CA VAL A 12 1.39 27.66 6.98
C VAL A 12 0.66 28.43 5.88
N ASP A 13 1.22 29.51 5.37
CA ASP A 13 0.67 30.29 4.26
C ASP A 13 0.57 29.46 2.97
N THR A 14 1.60 28.66 2.67
CA THR A 14 1.56 27.75 1.52
C THR A 14 0.42 26.73 1.62
N LEU A 15 0.22 26.15 2.80
CA LEU A 15 -0.87 25.18 3.01
C LEU A 15 -2.25 25.84 2.94
N ALA A 16 -2.38 27.05 3.48
CA ALA A 16 -3.63 27.81 3.37
C ALA A 16 -3.97 28.15 1.92
N LYS A 17 -3.00 28.58 1.12
CA LYS A 17 -3.17 28.85 -0.31
C LYS A 17 -3.55 27.60 -1.11
N LEU A 18 -2.95 26.45 -0.79
CA LEU A 18 -3.32 25.19 -1.41
C LEU A 18 -4.78 24.81 -1.15
N LEU A 19 -5.21 24.92 0.10
CA LEU A 19 -6.61 24.67 0.48
C LEU A 19 -7.59 25.64 -0.20
N ASP A 20 -7.23 26.92 -0.32
CA ASP A 20 -8.05 27.94 -0.98
C ASP A 20 -8.21 27.65 -2.48
N VAL A 21 -7.10 27.31 -3.16
CA VAL A 21 -7.13 26.92 -4.60
C VAL A 21 -7.97 25.66 -4.82
N CYS A 22 -7.92 24.69 -3.92
CA CYS A 22 -8.73 23.47 -3.99
C CYS A 22 -10.20 23.71 -3.60
N GLY A 23 -10.55 24.91 -3.09
CA GLY A 23 -11.90 25.25 -2.62
C GLY A 23 -12.29 24.61 -1.30
N GLU A 24 -11.33 24.10 -0.55
CA GLU A 24 -11.55 23.47 0.76
C GLU A 24 -11.48 24.46 1.93
N LEU A 25 -10.76 25.60 1.77
CA LEU A 25 -10.60 26.59 2.83
C LEU A 25 -11.83 27.50 2.95
N ARG A 26 -12.39 27.60 4.15
CA ARG A 26 -13.50 28.54 4.45
C ARG A 26 -12.99 29.80 5.12
N ALA A 27 -12.23 29.65 6.17
CA ALA A 27 -11.63 30.75 6.92
C ALA A 27 -10.35 30.24 7.60
N SER A 28 -9.43 31.15 7.85
CA SER A 28 -8.22 30.86 8.60
C SER A 28 -7.79 32.08 9.43
N GLU A 29 -7.19 31.82 10.58
CA GLU A 29 -6.64 32.85 11.44
C GLU A 29 -5.15 32.59 11.66
N GLN A 30 -4.36 33.66 11.88
CA GLN A 30 -2.93 33.61 12.19
C GLN A 30 -2.07 32.87 11.13
N VAL A 31 -2.50 32.94 9.86
CA VAL A 31 -1.73 32.42 8.73
C VAL A 31 -0.49 33.27 8.52
N ASP A 32 0.67 32.65 8.47
CA ASP A 32 1.97 33.30 8.29
C ASP A 32 3.01 32.35 7.66
N GLU A 33 4.25 32.78 7.55
CA GLU A 33 5.36 32.06 6.96
C GLU A 33 6.05 31.09 7.94
N ARG A 34 5.40 30.68 9.03
CA ARG A 34 5.97 29.64 9.90
C ARG A 34 6.15 28.34 9.14
N ALA A 35 7.34 27.74 9.30
CA ALA A 35 7.66 26.47 8.68
C ALA A 35 6.79 25.34 9.24
N VAL A 36 6.28 24.49 8.35
CA VAL A 36 5.62 23.24 8.69
C VAL A 36 6.57 22.10 8.35
N THR A 37 6.88 21.26 9.33
CA THR A 37 7.89 20.19 9.20
C THR A 37 7.32 18.78 9.24
N GLY A 38 6.05 18.65 9.60
CA GLY A 38 5.35 17.38 9.66
C GLY A 38 3.85 17.56 9.84
N CYS A 39 3.14 16.46 9.90
CA CYS A 39 1.70 16.46 10.13
C CYS A 39 1.25 15.23 10.94
N SER A 40 0.29 15.43 11.82
CA SER A 40 -0.26 14.39 12.68
C SER A 40 -1.77 14.56 12.92
N PHE A 41 -2.44 13.46 13.20
CA PHE A 41 -3.81 13.41 13.69
C PHE A 41 -3.91 12.74 15.07
N ASP A 42 -2.79 12.22 15.59
CA ASP A 42 -2.67 11.68 16.94
C ASP A 42 -1.90 12.67 17.81
N SER A 43 -2.56 13.25 18.80
CA SER A 43 -1.97 14.26 19.70
C SER A 43 -0.77 13.75 20.50
N ARG A 44 -0.59 12.43 20.59
CA ARG A 44 0.55 11.78 21.29
C ARG A 44 1.79 11.67 20.39
N ALA A 45 1.62 11.81 19.08
CA ALA A 45 2.66 11.67 18.07
C ALA A 45 3.04 13.00 17.40
N VAL A 46 2.57 14.11 17.94
CA VAL A 46 2.89 15.46 17.43
C VAL A 46 4.33 15.83 17.79
N SER A 47 5.02 16.43 16.83
CA SER A 47 6.32 17.06 16.98
C SER A 47 6.22 18.58 16.79
N ALA A 48 7.24 19.31 17.27
CA ALA A 48 7.28 20.75 17.06
C ALA A 48 7.38 21.08 15.55
N GLY A 49 6.53 22.01 15.11
CA GLY A 49 6.42 22.36 13.69
C GLY A 49 5.36 21.58 12.91
N ASP A 50 4.63 20.65 13.53
CA ASP A 50 3.59 19.89 12.86
C ASP A 50 2.33 20.74 12.61
N VAL A 51 1.59 20.36 11.55
CA VAL A 51 0.16 20.66 11.40
C VAL A 51 -0.67 19.51 11.97
N PHE A 52 -1.63 19.83 12.82
CA PHE A 52 -2.48 18.84 13.48
C PHE A 52 -3.87 18.77 12.86
N PHE A 53 -4.38 17.56 12.56
CA PHE A 53 -5.71 17.34 12.00
C PHE A 53 -6.72 16.96 13.09
N CYS A 54 -7.73 17.79 13.31
CA CYS A 54 -8.83 17.56 14.24
C CYS A 54 -9.83 16.54 13.68
N LYS A 55 -9.42 15.27 13.58
CA LYS A 55 -10.09 14.22 12.80
C LYS A 55 -11.15 13.47 13.60
N GLY A 56 -12.35 13.34 12.99
CA GLY A 56 -13.34 12.31 13.29
C GLY A 56 -14.23 12.59 14.50
N ALA A 57 -15.30 11.81 14.65
CA ALA A 57 -16.31 11.98 15.67
C ALA A 57 -15.82 11.77 17.12
N ALA A 58 -14.68 11.10 17.30
CA ALA A 58 -14.05 10.89 18.61
C ALA A 58 -13.11 12.03 19.01
N PHE A 59 -12.93 13.04 18.17
CA PHE A 59 -12.09 14.20 18.46
C PHE A 59 -12.61 14.97 19.69
N LYS A 60 -11.69 15.46 20.51
CA LYS A 60 -11.97 16.31 21.67
C LYS A 60 -11.02 17.50 21.69
N PRO A 61 -11.46 18.70 22.11
CA PRO A 61 -10.57 19.87 22.22
C PRO A 61 -9.30 19.63 23.04
N ALA A 62 -9.35 18.75 24.04
CA ALA A 62 -8.19 18.36 24.84
C ALA A 62 -7.08 17.71 23.98
N PHE A 63 -7.41 17.04 22.87
CA PHE A 63 -6.39 16.49 21.96
C PHE A 63 -5.66 17.59 21.19
N LEU A 64 -6.39 18.64 20.80
CA LEU A 64 -5.75 19.83 20.21
C LEU A 64 -4.85 20.54 21.24
N SER A 65 -5.32 20.73 22.48
CA SER A 65 -4.47 21.30 23.54
C SER A 65 -3.16 20.54 23.68
N MET A 66 -3.21 19.21 23.76
CA MET A 66 -1.98 18.38 23.81
C MET A 66 -1.09 18.57 22.58
N ALA A 67 -1.67 18.67 21.39
CA ALA A 67 -0.91 18.89 20.16
C ALA A 67 -0.22 20.25 20.13
N LEU A 68 -0.92 21.31 20.59
CA LEU A 68 -0.35 22.65 20.71
C LEU A 68 0.75 22.73 21.77
N ASP A 69 0.56 22.08 22.91
CA ASP A 69 1.60 21.94 23.96
C ASP A 69 2.85 21.20 23.46
N ALA A 70 2.67 20.25 22.52
CA ALA A 70 3.77 19.54 21.86
C ALA A 70 4.44 20.36 20.74
N GLY A 71 3.91 21.53 20.40
CA GLY A 71 4.51 22.48 19.45
C GLY A 71 3.91 22.46 18.05
N ALA A 72 2.67 21.99 17.86
CA ALA A 72 1.96 22.17 16.61
C ALA A 72 1.84 23.66 16.27
N VAL A 73 2.17 24.04 15.04
CA VAL A 73 2.16 25.45 14.58
C VAL A 73 0.85 25.82 13.89
N ALA A 74 0.10 24.83 13.44
CA ALA A 74 -1.21 25.00 12.83
C ALA A 74 -2.08 23.78 13.12
N PHE A 75 -3.38 23.93 12.96
CA PHE A 75 -4.32 22.83 12.98
C PHE A 75 -5.45 23.01 11.96
N VAL A 76 -5.99 21.87 11.51
CA VAL A 76 -7.08 21.81 10.53
C VAL A 76 -8.34 21.32 11.23
N CYS A 77 -9.44 22.02 11.08
CA CYS A 77 -10.73 21.64 11.65
C CYS A 77 -11.90 21.97 10.71
N GLU A 78 -13.04 21.35 10.94
CA GLU A 78 -14.30 21.69 10.26
C GLU A 78 -15.02 22.82 10.97
N GLU A 79 -15.88 23.55 10.25
CA GLU A 79 -16.64 24.72 10.73
C GLU A 79 -17.35 24.46 12.07
N SER A 80 -17.88 23.26 12.26
CA SER A 80 -18.59 22.87 13.51
C SER A 80 -17.74 22.92 14.77
N LEU A 81 -16.42 22.94 14.64
CA LEU A 81 -15.47 22.98 15.76
C LEU A 81 -14.90 24.37 16.04
N VAL A 82 -15.07 25.33 15.14
CA VAL A 82 -14.45 26.67 15.23
C VAL A 82 -14.70 27.33 16.56
N GLU A 83 -15.98 27.48 16.99
CA GLU A 83 -16.34 28.15 18.24
C GLU A 83 -15.65 27.54 19.48
N SER A 84 -15.49 26.23 19.49
CA SER A 84 -14.87 25.50 20.60
C SER A 84 -13.32 25.54 20.57
N LEU A 85 -12.70 25.76 19.40
CA LEU A 85 -11.26 25.72 19.23
C LEU A 85 -10.60 27.09 19.08
N GLU A 86 -11.38 28.15 18.75
CA GLU A 86 -10.90 29.54 18.62
C GLU A 86 -10.14 30.02 19.87
N PRO A 87 -10.59 29.75 21.12
CA PRO A 87 -9.84 30.15 22.31
C PRO A 87 -8.43 29.53 22.35
N LEU A 88 -8.29 28.24 21.98
CA LEU A 88 -7.00 27.54 21.94
C LEU A 88 -6.07 28.11 20.85
N ALA A 89 -6.62 28.48 19.68
CA ALA A 89 -5.87 29.14 18.62
C ALA A 89 -5.31 30.50 19.09
N LYS A 90 -6.14 31.30 19.73
CA LYS A 90 -5.73 32.62 20.25
C LYS A 90 -4.68 32.53 21.37
N GLU A 91 -4.82 31.57 22.26
CA GLU A 91 -3.89 31.37 23.38
C GLU A 91 -2.52 30.88 22.91
N SER A 92 -2.49 29.88 22.00
CA SER A 92 -1.26 29.28 21.50
C SER A 92 -0.58 30.10 20.40
N GLY A 93 -1.34 30.93 19.68
CA GLY A 93 -0.88 31.59 18.47
C GLY A 93 -0.76 30.66 17.25
N ALA A 94 -1.28 29.44 17.32
CA ALA A 94 -1.29 28.51 16.19
C ALA A 94 -2.30 28.95 15.13
N ALA A 95 -1.98 28.68 13.85
CA ALA A 95 -2.91 28.95 12.76
C ALA A 95 -4.06 27.95 12.75
N MET A 96 -5.30 28.46 12.66
CA MET A 96 -6.51 27.65 12.50
C MET A 96 -6.90 27.63 11.02
N LEU A 97 -6.84 26.48 10.37
CA LEU A 97 -7.26 26.26 9.00
C LEU A 97 -8.62 25.57 9.00
N VAL A 98 -9.65 26.30 8.58
CA VAL A 98 -11.03 25.79 8.58
C VAL A 98 -11.36 25.25 7.20
N VAL A 99 -11.81 23.99 7.14
CA VAL A 99 -12.05 23.27 5.90
C VAL A 99 -13.46 22.66 5.88
N ASP A 100 -13.92 22.28 4.68
CA ASP A 100 -15.18 21.54 4.50
C ASP A 100 -15.05 20.11 5.01
N SER A 101 -13.88 19.49 4.81
CA SER A 101 -13.58 18.13 5.19
C SER A 101 -12.13 17.99 5.67
N VAL A 102 -11.95 17.68 6.94
CA VAL A 102 -10.64 17.36 7.49
C VAL A 102 -10.03 16.16 6.78
N ARG A 103 -10.84 15.21 6.30
CA ARG A 103 -10.36 14.02 5.58
C ARG A 103 -9.77 14.40 4.22
N THR A 104 -10.40 15.30 3.48
CA THR A 104 -9.86 15.82 2.22
C THR A 104 -8.56 16.58 2.47
N ALA A 105 -8.50 17.43 3.49
CA ALA A 105 -7.28 18.13 3.85
C ALA A 105 -6.14 17.18 4.26
N MET A 106 -6.45 16.06 4.92
CA MET A 106 -5.47 15.02 5.24
C MET A 106 -4.90 14.34 3.98
N ALA A 107 -5.63 14.32 2.88
CA ALA A 107 -5.14 13.80 1.61
C ALA A 107 -4.35 14.84 0.79
N LEU A 108 -4.67 16.13 0.95
CA LEU A 108 -4.09 17.22 0.17
C LEU A 108 -2.79 17.79 0.76
N LEU A 109 -2.71 17.96 2.08
CA LEU A 109 -1.61 18.70 2.70
C LEU A 109 -0.32 17.89 2.89
N PRO A 110 -0.34 16.59 3.28
CA PRO A 110 0.88 15.85 3.58
C PRO A 110 1.89 15.76 2.43
N PRO A 111 1.49 15.61 1.14
CA PRO A 111 2.44 15.63 0.03
C PRO A 111 3.33 16.87 0.04
N GLU A 112 2.73 18.04 0.26
CA GLU A 112 3.45 19.32 0.27
C GLU A 112 4.26 19.48 1.55
N VAL A 113 3.74 19.04 2.70
CA VAL A 113 4.46 19.08 3.98
C VAL A 113 5.77 18.29 3.89
N TYR A 114 5.78 17.18 3.18
CA TYR A 114 6.96 16.33 3.00
C TYR A 114 7.73 16.58 1.71
N ASP A 115 7.48 17.71 1.01
CA ASP A 115 8.20 18.12 -0.20
C ASP A 115 8.15 17.04 -1.30
N ARG A 116 6.94 16.58 -1.62
CA ARG A 116 6.61 15.67 -2.73
C ARG A 116 7.58 14.48 -2.87
N PRO A 117 7.71 13.62 -1.83
CA PRO A 117 8.66 12.50 -1.88
C PRO A 117 8.31 11.44 -2.93
N ASP A 118 7.10 11.46 -3.46
CA ASP A 118 6.62 10.64 -4.58
C ASP A 118 7.34 10.92 -5.92
N HIS A 119 8.06 12.03 -6.03
CA HIS A 119 8.90 12.31 -7.20
C HIS A 119 10.21 11.49 -7.19
N ASP A 120 10.67 11.06 -6.03
CA ASP A 120 11.94 10.35 -5.83
C ASP A 120 11.77 8.87 -5.50
N VAL A 121 10.60 8.48 -4.98
CA VAL A 121 10.29 7.11 -4.53
C VAL A 121 9.16 6.54 -5.38
N LYS A 122 9.43 5.44 -6.09
CA LYS A 122 8.40 4.71 -6.85
C LYS A 122 7.40 4.04 -5.91
N ILE A 123 6.11 4.22 -6.16
CA ILE A 123 5.06 3.71 -5.29
C ILE A 123 4.30 2.58 -5.98
N VAL A 124 4.32 1.40 -5.36
CA VAL A 124 3.58 0.21 -5.82
C VAL A 124 2.46 -0.11 -4.84
N GLY A 125 1.22 0.08 -5.27
CA GLY A 125 0.02 -0.24 -4.50
C GLY A 125 -0.56 -1.59 -4.90
N ILE A 126 -0.89 -2.45 -3.91
CA ILE A 126 -1.45 -3.78 -4.15
C ILE A 126 -2.79 -3.91 -3.44
N THR A 127 -3.87 -4.09 -4.20
CA THR A 127 -5.21 -4.38 -3.66
C THR A 127 -5.72 -5.75 -4.09
N GLY A 128 -6.76 -6.20 -3.44
CA GLY A 128 -7.41 -7.48 -3.67
C GLY A 128 -8.12 -7.96 -2.41
N THR A 129 -8.98 -8.94 -2.53
CA THR A 129 -9.61 -9.57 -1.36
C THR A 129 -8.57 -10.39 -0.60
N LYS A 130 -7.80 -11.23 -1.29
CA LYS A 130 -6.75 -12.09 -0.73
C LYS A 130 -5.43 -11.89 -1.49
N GLY A 131 -4.32 -12.31 -0.87
CA GLY A 131 -3.01 -12.33 -1.52
C GLY A 131 -2.16 -11.06 -1.39
N LYS A 132 -2.70 -9.92 -0.96
CA LYS A 132 -1.96 -8.64 -0.84
C LYS A 132 -0.61 -8.78 -0.13
N THR A 133 -0.63 -9.29 1.09
CA THR A 133 0.58 -9.51 1.90
C THR A 133 1.59 -10.39 1.17
N THR A 134 1.13 -11.52 0.63
CA THR A 134 2.00 -12.45 -0.09
C THR A 134 2.64 -11.79 -1.32
N ALA A 135 1.84 -11.09 -2.15
CA ALA A 135 2.36 -10.38 -3.32
C ALA A 135 3.33 -9.25 -2.95
N ALA A 136 3.05 -8.51 -1.86
CA ALA A 136 3.94 -7.47 -1.35
C ALA A 136 5.30 -8.05 -0.90
N PHE A 137 5.31 -9.15 -0.16
CA PHE A 137 6.54 -9.84 0.22
C PHE A 137 7.28 -10.46 -0.96
N MET A 138 6.55 -10.97 -1.98
CA MET A 138 7.16 -11.43 -3.23
C MET A 138 7.90 -10.29 -3.93
N LEU A 139 7.25 -9.14 -4.09
CA LEU A 139 7.86 -7.97 -4.71
C LEU A 139 9.06 -7.47 -3.89
N GLN A 140 8.95 -7.38 -2.56
CA GLN A 140 10.07 -7.02 -1.68
C GLN A 140 11.25 -7.98 -1.85
N SER A 141 10.99 -9.29 -1.91
CA SER A 141 12.04 -10.30 -2.11
C SER A 141 12.73 -10.16 -3.46
N ILE A 142 11.98 -9.83 -4.51
CA ILE A 142 12.50 -9.55 -5.85
C ILE A 142 13.40 -8.30 -5.84
N ILE A 143 12.92 -7.19 -5.26
CA ILE A 143 13.67 -5.93 -5.13
C ILE A 143 14.99 -6.17 -4.39
N LYS A 144 14.94 -6.89 -3.27
CA LYS A 144 16.13 -7.27 -2.50
C LYS A 144 17.09 -8.16 -3.30
N ALA A 145 16.59 -9.07 -4.14
CA ALA A 145 17.42 -9.91 -4.98
C ALA A 145 18.11 -9.14 -6.12
N ALA A 146 17.54 -8.00 -6.53
CA ALA A 146 18.15 -7.04 -7.45
C ALA A 146 19.28 -6.21 -6.80
N GLY A 147 19.45 -6.29 -5.47
CA GLY A 147 20.42 -5.50 -4.72
C GLY A 147 19.88 -4.13 -4.29
N GLU A 148 18.59 -3.93 -4.42
CA GLU A 148 17.89 -2.71 -4.02
C GLU A 148 17.15 -2.90 -2.69
N SER A 149 16.67 -1.81 -2.11
CA SER A 149 15.83 -1.81 -0.91
C SER A 149 14.55 -1.01 -1.14
N CYS A 150 13.45 -1.47 -0.57
CA CYS A 150 12.18 -0.76 -0.62
C CYS A 150 11.59 -0.54 0.77
N GLY A 151 10.75 0.46 0.89
CA GLY A 151 9.80 0.57 1.98
C GLY A 151 8.70 -0.49 1.87
N MET A 152 8.11 -0.83 3.00
CA MET A 152 6.97 -1.73 3.09
C MET A 152 5.92 -1.13 4.01
N ILE A 153 4.69 -1.06 3.54
CA ILE A 153 3.50 -0.79 4.37
C ILE A 153 2.52 -1.94 4.15
N GLY A 154 2.24 -2.71 5.18
CA GLY A 154 1.34 -3.86 5.05
C GLY A 154 0.79 -4.37 6.37
N SER A 155 0.04 -5.46 6.30
CA SER A 155 -0.66 -6.03 7.45
C SER A 155 0.28 -6.66 8.49
N VAL A 156 1.51 -6.98 8.13
CA VAL A 156 2.49 -7.61 9.03
C VAL A 156 3.37 -6.56 9.69
N ASN A 157 4.00 -5.74 8.88
CA ASN A 157 4.90 -4.70 9.35
C ASN A 157 4.91 -3.48 8.44
N THR A 158 5.33 -2.36 9.01
CA THR A 158 5.74 -1.15 8.30
C THR A 158 7.25 -0.98 8.50
N ASP A 159 7.99 -0.78 7.39
CA ASP A 159 9.44 -0.55 7.39
C ASP A 159 9.80 0.44 6.28
N ASP A 160 10.27 1.62 6.64
CA ASP A 160 10.66 2.69 5.71
C ASP A 160 12.17 2.98 5.69
N GLY A 161 12.95 2.20 6.47
CA GLY A 161 14.40 2.35 6.62
C GLY A 161 14.82 3.25 7.77
N ILE A 162 13.91 4.02 8.34
CA ILE A 162 14.08 4.81 9.55
C ILE A 162 13.24 4.21 10.67
N GLU A 163 12.00 3.90 10.39
CA GLU A 163 11.07 3.25 11.31
C GLU A 163 10.79 1.79 10.85
N CYS A 164 10.74 0.86 11.82
CA CYS A 164 10.36 -0.53 11.57
C CYS A 164 9.56 -1.04 12.76
N TYR A 165 8.28 -1.42 12.53
CA TYR A 165 7.38 -1.90 13.58
C TYR A 165 6.27 -2.83 13.03
N GLU A 166 5.65 -3.61 13.91
CA GLU A 166 4.46 -4.40 13.58
C GLU A 166 3.26 -3.48 13.31
N SER A 167 2.60 -3.69 12.18
CA SER A 167 1.50 -2.84 11.76
C SER A 167 0.24 -3.07 12.58
N THR A 168 -0.43 -1.99 12.95
CA THR A 168 -1.77 -2.03 13.57
C THR A 168 -2.89 -2.02 12.54
N ASN A 169 -2.61 -1.46 11.36
CA ASN A 169 -3.53 -1.36 10.22
C ASN A 169 -2.82 -1.78 8.94
N THR A 170 -3.56 -2.42 8.03
CA THR A 170 -3.02 -2.78 6.70
C THR A 170 -2.53 -1.56 5.92
N THR A 171 -3.29 -0.46 6.01
CA THR A 171 -2.99 0.81 5.33
C THR A 171 -3.25 1.92 6.33
N PRO A 172 -2.24 2.67 6.75
CA PRO A 172 -2.38 3.76 7.71
C PRO A 172 -3.11 4.98 7.11
N GLU A 173 -3.24 6.06 7.87
CA GLU A 173 -3.82 7.31 7.39
C GLU A 173 -2.82 8.09 6.52
N ALA A 174 -3.32 8.97 5.65
CA ALA A 174 -2.49 9.69 4.67
C ALA A 174 -1.27 10.41 5.29
N PRO A 175 -1.35 11.13 6.42
CA PRO A 175 -0.18 11.76 7.03
C PRO A 175 0.96 10.77 7.35
N GLU A 176 0.60 9.57 7.81
CA GLU A 176 1.60 8.52 8.11
C GLU A 176 2.18 7.94 6.82
N ILE A 177 1.35 7.68 5.79
CA ILE A 177 1.81 7.16 4.49
C ILE A 177 2.85 8.10 3.90
N TRP A 178 2.57 9.40 3.84
CA TRP A 178 3.48 10.39 3.25
C TRP A 178 4.77 10.55 4.07
N ARG A 179 4.69 10.46 5.40
CA ARG A 179 5.87 10.42 6.28
C ARG A 179 6.75 9.21 5.97
N HIS A 180 6.16 8.01 5.80
CA HIS A 180 6.92 6.81 5.45
C HIS A 180 7.57 6.90 4.06
N ILE A 181 6.90 7.53 3.08
CA ILE A 181 7.51 7.75 1.76
C ILE A 181 8.68 8.74 1.87
N ALA A 182 8.54 9.81 2.65
CA ALA A 182 9.63 10.75 2.93
C ALA A 182 10.80 10.07 3.66
N ASN A 183 10.52 9.18 4.59
CA ASN A 183 11.53 8.36 5.26
C ASN A 183 12.24 7.42 4.28
N CYS A 184 11.53 6.82 3.32
CA CYS A 184 12.15 6.04 2.23
C CYS A 184 13.14 6.88 1.43
N ARG A 185 12.75 8.09 1.00
CA ARG A 185 13.66 9.05 0.34
C ARG A 185 14.90 9.31 1.18
N THR A 186 14.71 9.63 2.43
CA THR A 186 15.81 9.98 3.37
C THR A 186 16.74 8.79 3.64
N SER A 187 16.19 7.56 3.73
CA SER A 187 16.97 6.33 3.93
C SER A 187 17.60 5.76 2.65
N GLY A 188 17.36 6.42 1.49
CA GLY A 188 17.88 5.99 0.18
C GLY A 188 17.15 4.81 -0.42
N ARG A 189 15.94 4.48 0.04
CA ARG A 189 15.06 3.48 -0.57
C ARG A 189 14.39 4.09 -1.80
N GLN A 190 14.46 3.39 -2.92
CA GLN A 190 13.99 3.90 -4.22
C GLN A 190 12.53 3.56 -4.51
N SER A 191 11.91 2.72 -3.70
CA SER A 191 10.52 2.32 -3.87
C SER A 191 9.82 2.07 -2.53
N MET A 192 8.49 2.24 -2.54
CA MET A 192 7.56 1.86 -1.48
C MET A 192 6.60 0.82 -2.02
N VAL A 193 6.54 -0.34 -1.39
CA VAL A 193 5.53 -1.38 -1.66
C VAL A 193 4.47 -1.31 -0.59
N MET A 194 3.20 -1.17 -0.96
CA MET A 194 2.15 -1.04 0.03
C MET A 194 0.91 -1.88 -0.27
N GLU A 195 0.37 -2.49 0.77
CA GLU A 195 -0.96 -3.08 0.73
C GLU A 195 -2.00 -1.97 0.80
N VAL A 196 -2.95 -1.97 -0.14
CA VAL A 196 -4.03 -0.98 -0.21
C VAL A 196 -5.35 -1.67 0.09
N SER A 197 -5.91 -1.40 1.27
CA SER A 197 -7.20 -1.95 1.69
C SER A 197 -8.37 -1.20 1.04
N SER A 198 -9.52 -1.86 0.91
CA SER A 198 -10.74 -1.22 0.40
C SER A 198 -11.19 -0.04 1.27
N GLN A 199 -11.00 -0.14 2.60
CA GLN A 199 -11.28 0.98 3.51
C GLN A 199 -10.33 2.17 3.28
N ALA A 200 -9.06 1.92 2.96
CA ALA A 200 -8.12 2.99 2.65
C ALA A 200 -8.57 3.78 1.42
N LEU A 201 -9.03 3.09 0.38
CA LEU A 201 -9.58 3.69 -0.82
C LEU A 201 -10.91 4.42 -0.55
N LYS A 202 -11.82 3.77 0.19
CA LYS A 202 -13.12 4.35 0.58
C LYS A 202 -12.97 5.62 1.41
N TYR A 203 -12.04 5.62 2.36
CA TYR A 203 -11.84 6.72 3.30
C TYR A 203 -10.71 7.67 2.92
N GLN A 204 -10.34 7.72 1.65
CA GLN A 204 -9.37 8.68 1.08
C GLN A 204 -7.98 8.66 1.75
N ARG A 205 -7.57 7.52 2.33
CA ARG A 205 -6.24 7.42 2.96
C ARG A 205 -5.09 7.46 1.96
N VAL A 206 -5.38 7.06 0.73
CA VAL A 206 -4.44 7.03 -0.40
C VAL A 206 -4.86 8.00 -1.52
N GLU A 207 -5.80 8.88 -1.28
CA GLU A 207 -6.18 9.93 -2.23
C GLU A 207 -4.99 10.86 -2.48
N ASN A 208 -4.80 11.31 -3.72
CA ASN A 208 -3.63 12.08 -4.18
C ASN A 208 -2.27 11.37 -4.04
N LEU A 209 -2.26 10.05 -3.81
CA LEU A 209 -1.05 9.26 -3.81
C LEU A 209 -0.86 8.62 -5.20
N PRO A 210 0.04 9.12 -6.06
CA PRO A 210 0.23 8.57 -7.39
C PRO A 210 0.90 7.20 -7.29
N PHE A 211 0.24 6.17 -7.80
CA PHE A 211 0.84 4.85 -7.94
C PHE A 211 1.60 4.75 -9.26
N ASP A 212 2.92 4.51 -9.21
CA ASP A 212 3.65 4.14 -10.42
C ASP A 212 3.14 2.80 -10.96
N VAL A 213 2.78 1.88 -10.05
CA VAL A 213 2.12 0.62 -10.39
C VAL A 213 0.99 0.33 -9.39
N ALA A 214 -0.23 0.19 -9.87
CA ALA A 214 -1.39 -0.25 -9.10
C ALA A 214 -1.76 -1.69 -9.49
N CYS A 215 -1.78 -2.59 -8.52
CA CYS A 215 -2.03 -4.01 -8.73
C CYS A 215 -3.39 -4.43 -8.18
N PHE A 216 -4.18 -5.13 -9.00
CA PHE A 216 -5.44 -5.74 -8.60
C PHE A 216 -5.34 -7.27 -8.68
N LEU A 217 -5.32 -7.92 -7.52
CA LEU A 217 -5.14 -9.38 -7.42
C LEU A 217 -6.42 -10.15 -7.70
N ASN A 218 -7.47 -9.84 -6.96
CA ASN A 218 -8.74 -10.55 -7.03
C ASN A 218 -9.85 -9.82 -6.26
N ILE A 219 -11.09 -10.18 -6.59
CA ILE A 219 -12.27 -9.79 -5.82
C ILE A 219 -13.06 -11.04 -5.44
N GLY A 220 -13.64 -11.04 -4.26
CA GLY A 220 -14.53 -12.06 -3.75
C GLY A 220 -15.31 -11.51 -2.57
N ARG A 221 -16.34 -12.22 -2.12
CA ARG A 221 -17.19 -11.78 -1.01
C ARG A 221 -16.45 -11.86 0.31
N ASP A 222 -16.04 -10.71 0.84
CA ASP A 222 -15.38 -10.52 2.13
C ASP A 222 -15.66 -9.10 2.65
N HIS A 223 -15.44 -8.82 3.92
CA HIS A 223 -15.62 -7.49 4.53
C HIS A 223 -17.01 -6.86 4.35
N ILE A 224 -18.05 -7.65 4.08
CA ILE A 224 -19.41 -7.15 3.92
C ILE A 224 -20.07 -7.10 5.30
N SER A 225 -20.16 -5.90 5.85
CA SER A 225 -20.78 -5.62 7.14
C SER A 225 -21.30 -4.18 7.19
N PRO A 226 -22.26 -3.85 8.05
CA PRO A 226 -22.76 -2.48 8.18
C PRO A 226 -21.68 -1.45 8.57
N ILE A 227 -20.57 -1.91 9.17
CA ILE A 227 -19.50 -1.06 9.69
C ILE A 227 -18.42 -0.82 8.62
N GLU A 228 -18.10 -1.86 7.82
CA GLU A 228 -17.03 -1.76 6.81
C GLU A 228 -17.61 -1.40 5.43
N HIS A 229 -18.26 -2.37 4.79
CA HIS A 229 -18.91 -2.20 3.50
C HIS A 229 -20.33 -2.75 3.56
N PRO A 230 -21.37 -1.90 3.43
CA PRO A 230 -22.75 -2.37 3.56
C PRO A 230 -23.18 -3.33 2.46
N THR A 231 -22.52 -3.31 1.30
CA THR A 231 -22.80 -4.19 0.16
C THR A 231 -21.52 -4.65 -0.51
N PHE A 232 -21.60 -5.74 -1.31
CA PHE A 232 -20.51 -6.17 -2.17
C PHE A 232 -20.14 -5.09 -3.19
N GLU A 233 -21.11 -4.36 -3.70
CA GLU A 233 -20.89 -3.28 -4.66
C GLU A 233 -20.05 -2.15 -4.05
N ASP A 234 -20.39 -1.66 -2.85
CA ASP A 234 -19.59 -0.67 -2.14
C ASP A 234 -18.14 -1.15 -1.88
N TYR A 235 -17.97 -2.44 -1.57
CA TYR A 235 -16.64 -3.04 -1.40
C TYR A 235 -15.85 -3.09 -2.70
N PHE A 236 -16.50 -3.53 -3.78
CA PHE A 236 -15.86 -3.66 -5.08
C PHE A 236 -15.50 -2.30 -5.68
N GLU A 237 -16.48 -1.38 -5.76
CA GLU A 237 -16.26 -0.02 -6.26
C GLU A 237 -15.14 0.71 -5.47
N SER A 238 -15.10 0.51 -4.15
CA SER A 238 -14.01 1.06 -3.35
C SER A 238 -12.64 0.57 -3.80
N LYS A 239 -12.49 -0.71 -4.18
CA LYS A 239 -11.22 -1.26 -4.64
C LYS A 239 -10.83 -0.78 -6.04
N LEU A 240 -11.80 -0.59 -6.93
CA LEU A 240 -11.53 -0.11 -8.30
C LEU A 240 -10.88 1.29 -8.30
N ARG A 241 -11.15 2.11 -7.28
CA ARG A 241 -10.56 3.45 -7.12
C ARG A 241 -9.02 3.45 -7.05
N ILE A 242 -8.36 2.30 -6.88
CA ILE A 242 -6.90 2.23 -6.92
C ILE A 242 -6.35 2.67 -8.28
N PHE A 243 -7.13 2.52 -9.34
CA PHE A 243 -6.72 2.88 -10.69
C PHE A 243 -6.85 4.37 -11.00
N ASP A 244 -7.64 5.14 -10.23
CA ASP A 244 -7.87 6.57 -10.46
C ASP A 244 -6.57 7.39 -10.45
N GLN A 245 -5.51 6.85 -9.82
CA GLN A 245 -4.22 7.53 -9.63
C GLN A 245 -3.03 6.67 -10.12
N ALA A 246 -3.30 5.67 -10.95
CA ALA A 246 -2.29 4.73 -11.42
C ALA A 246 -1.67 5.15 -12.74
N LYS A 247 -0.33 5.16 -12.85
CA LYS A 247 0.37 5.25 -14.13
C LYS A 247 0.29 3.91 -14.87
N THR A 248 0.60 2.81 -14.19
CA THR A 248 0.45 1.46 -14.73
C THR A 248 -0.51 0.65 -13.89
N ALA A 249 -1.53 0.07 -14.51
CA ALA A 249 -2.43 -0.91 -13.90
C ALA A 249 -1.95 -2.32 -14.19
N VAL A 250 -1.85 -3.16 -13.16
CA VAL A 250 -1.60 -4.61 -13.27
C VAL A 250 -2.85 -5.36 -12.84
N VAL A 251 -3.46 -6.12 -13.74
CA VAL A 251 -4.73 -6.84 -13.50
C VAL A 251 -4.55 -8.34 -13.68
N ASN A 252 -4.93 -9.12 -12.66
CA ASN A 252 -5.03 -10.57 -12.76
C ASN A 252 -6.34 -10.98 -13.47
N LEU A 253 -6.23 -11.65 -14.61
CA LEU A 253 -7.38 -12.11 -15.40
C LEU A 253 -8.17 -13.25 -14.72
N GLY A 254 -7.59 -13.93 -13.74
CA GLY A 254 -8.26 -14.95 -12.93
C GLY A 254 -9.23 -14.40 -11.89
N THR A 255 -9.42 -13.07 -11.80
CA THR A 255 -10.34 -12.45 -10.83
C THR A 255 -11.81 -12.61 -11.22
N GLU A 256 -12.72 -12.68 -10.25
CA GLU A 256 -14.13 -12.44 -10.51
C GLU A 256 -14.33 -11.01 -11.05
N GLU A 257 -15.43 -10.75 -11.75
CA GLU A 257 -15.78 -9.42 -12.32
C GLU A 257 -14.68 -8.81 -13.20
N VAL A 258 -13.90 -9.63 -13.91
CA VAL A 258 -12.71 -9.21 -14.67
C VAL A 258 -12.98 -8.08 -15.66
N ASP A 259 -14.13 -8.12 -16.36
CA ASP A 259 -14.48 -7.09 -17.35
C ASP A 259 -14.60 -5.70 -16.69
N ARG A 260 -15.21 -5.60 -15.53
CA ARG A 260 -15.33 -4.34 -14.77
C ARG A 260 -13.98 -3.87 -14.22
N VAL A 261 -13.13 -4.82 -13.80
CA VAL A 261 -11.76 -4.48 -13.36
C VAL A 261 -10.95 -3.94 -14.52
N LEU A 262 -11.03 -4.54 -15.72
CA LEU A 262 -10.34 -4.07 -16.92
C LEU A 262 -10.87 -2.72 -17.38
N GLU A 263 -12.19 -2.49 -17.33
CA GLU A 263 -12.80 -1.19 -17.63
C GLU A 263 -12.25 -0.09 -16.70
N ALA A 264 -12.25 -0.33 -15.39
CA ALA A 264 -11.68 0.63 -14.44
C ALA A 264 -10.16 0.84 -14.64
N ALA A 265 -9.41 -0.23 -14.89
CA ALA A 265 -7.97 -0.19 -15.14
C ALA A 265 -7.60 0.54 -16.44
N SER A 266 -8.54 0.71 -17.37
CA SER A 266 -8.31 1.43 -18.64
C SER A 266 -8.08 2.95 -18.45
N THR A 267 -8.32 3.48 -17.26
CA THR A 267 -8.01 4.88 -16.91
C THR A 267 -6.52 5.13 -16.71
N ALA A 268 -5.72 4.08 -16.43
CA ALA A 268 -4.27 4.19 -16.30
C ALA A 268 -3.59 4.40 -17.67
N ASP A 269 -2.42 5.03 -17.67
CA ASP A 269 -1.64 5.27 -18.89
C ASP A 269 -1.21 3.96 -19.58
N ARG A 270 -1.04 2.90 -18.77
CA ARG A 270 -0.62 1.57 -19.23
C ARG A 270 -1.38 0.47 -18.49
N LEU A 271 -1.83 -0.54 -19.23
CA LEU A 271 -2.45 -1.75 -18.71
C LEU A 271 -1.53 -2.96 -18.96
N VAL A 272 -1.25 -3.72 -17.92
CA VAL A 272 -0.55 -5.01 -17.95
C VAL A 272 -1.46 -6.07 -17.36
N THR A 273 -1.77 -7.10 -18.12
CA THR A 273 -2.60 -8.21 -17.68
C THR A 273 -1.75 -9.42 -17.31
N VAL A 274 -2.16 -10.17 -16.30
CA VAL A 274 -1.49 -11.41 -15.91
C VAL A 274 -2.51 -12.53 -15.72
N GLY A 275 -2.09 -13.80 -15.89
CA GLY A 275 -3.00 -14.92 -15.66
C GLY A 275 -2.30 -16.29 -15.75
N VAL A 276 -2.90 -17.30 -15.12
CA VAL A 276 -2.47 -18.70 -15.22
C VAL A 276 -3.27 -19.37 -16.34
N GLU A 277 -2.60 -19.98 -17.31
CA GLU A 277 -3.23 -20.57 -18.53
C GLU A 277 -4.03 -19.53 -19.34
N HIS A 278 -3.58 -18.26 -19.35
CA HIS A 278 -4.15 -17.13 -20.10
C HIS A 278 -3.16 -16.60 -21.14
N PRO A 279 -2.98 -17.28 -22.30
CA PRO A 279 -2.00 -16.88 -23.31
C PRO A 279 -2.27 -15.50 -23.94
N GLU A 280 -3.48 -14.94 -23.75
CA GLU A 280 -3.84 -13.58 -24.16
C GLU A 280 -3.33 -12.50 -23.20
N ALA A 281 -2.90 -12.87 -21.98
CA ALA A 281 -2.38 -11.92 -21.01
C ALA A 281 -0.99 -11.40 -21.41
N SER A 282 -0.64 -10.20 -20.92
CA SER A 282 0.69 -9.61 -21.12
C SER A 282 1.81 -10.48 -20.53
N LEU A 283 1.54 -11.11 -19.38
CA LEU A 283 2.40 -12.11 -18.75
C LEU A 283 1.52 -13.28 -18.27
N TRP A 284 1.93 -14.51 -18.54
CA TRP A 284 1.14 -15.65 -18.11
C TRP A 284 2.02 -16.85 -17.71
N ALA A 285 1.43 -17.75 -16.92
CA ALA A 285 2.09 -18.97 -16.47
C ALA A 285 1.43 -20.21 -17.07
N SER A 286 2.27 -21.18 -17.47
CA SER A 286 1.85 -22.53 -17.85
C SER A 286 2.62 -23.60 -17.07
N ASP A 287 2.21 -24.85 -17.22
CA ASP A 287 2.87 -26.02 -16.62
C ASP A 287 3.11 -25.89 -15.11
N VAL A 288 2.12 -25.35 -14.40
CA VAL A 288 2.20 -25.17 -12.95
C VAL A 288 2.26 -26.51 -12.24
N ARG A 289 3.35 -26.77 -11.51
CA ARG A 289 3.53 -28.02 -10.79
C ARG A 289 4.19 -27.83 -9.44
N MET A 290 3.80 -28.63 -8.46
CA MET A 290 4.45 -28.66 -7.16
C MET A 290 5.77 -29.43 -7.22
N VAL A 291 6.80 -28.86 -6.58
CA VAL A 291 8.14 -29.46 -6.39
C VAL A 291 8.50 -29.33 -4.92
N GLY A 292 8.17 -30.34 -4.13
CA GLY A 292 8.25 -30.25 -2.66
C GLY A 292 7.31 -29.19 -2.11
N PHE A 293 7.84 -28.22 -1.37
CA PHE A 293 7.09 -27.04 -0.84
C PHE A 293 7.14 -25.82 -1.77
N SER A 294 7.67 -25.99 -2.95
CA SER A 294 7.79 -24.93 -3.96
C SER A 294 6.87 -25.24 -5.14
N ILE A 295 6.64 -24.23 -5.96
CA ILE A 295 5.93 -24.38 -7.22
C ILE A 295 6.88 -24.01 -8.35
N GLU A 296 6.91 -24.82 -9.39
CA GLU A 296 7.59 -24.53 -10.64
C GLU A 296 6.55 -24.24 -11.72
N PHE A 297 6.78 -23.22 -12.53
CA PHE A 297 5.96 -22.88 -13.69
C PHE A 297 6.80 -22.26 -14.80
N ASN A 298 6.28 -22.27 -16.02
CA ASN A 298 6.87 -21.56 -17.15
C ASN A 298 6.21 -20.18 -17.26
N LEU A 299 7.01 -19.13 -17.29
CA LEU A 299 6.58 -17.75 -17.43
C LEU A 299 6.73 -17.30 -18.87
N HIS A 300 5.70 -16.69 -19.44
CA HIS A 300 5.62 -16.23 -20.82
C HIS A 300 5.31 -14.72 -20.89
N GLY A 301 5.56 -14.11 -22.06
CA GLY A 301 5.28 -12.69 -22.31
C GLY A 301 6.43 -11.76 -21.90
N LEU A 302 7.62 -12.28 -21.71
CA LEU A 302 8.80 -11.49 -21.32
C LEU A 302 9.36 -10.66 -22.47
N CYS A 303 9.38 -11.21 -23.67
CA CYS A 303 9.83 -10.53 -24.91
C CYS A 303 9.21 -11.20 -26.15
N ALA A 304 9.26 -10.48 -27.27
CA ALA A 304 8.68 -10.96 -28.55
C ALA A 304 9.41 -12.20 -29.14
N ASP A 305 10.69 -12.38 -28.81
CA ASP A 305 11.53 -13.49 -29.30
C ASP A 305 11.67 -14.63 -28.26
N GLU A 306 10.71 -14.70 -27.33
CA GLU A 306 10.71 -15.73 -26.29
C GLU A 306 10.52 -17.13 -26.88
N SER A 307 11.18 -18.12 -26.28
CA SER A 307 10.98 -19.53 -26.67
C SER A 307 9.53 -19.95 -26.35
N GLU A 308 8.95 -20.83 -27.17
CA GLU A 308 7.59 -21.38 -26.91
C GLU A 308 7.46 -22.02 -25.52
N ALA A 309 8.57 -22.50 -24.94
CA ALA A 309 8.61 -23.10 -23.61
C ALA A 309 8.51 -22.10 -22.46
N GLY A 310 8.72 -20.79 -22.72
CA GLY A 310 8.78 -19.77 -21.68
C GLY A 310 10.02 -19.87 -20.78
N GLU A 311 10.09 -18.99 -19.78
CA GLU A 311 11.14 -18.95 -18.76
C GLU A 311 10.72 -19.74 -17.50
N LYS A 312 11.52 -20.72 -17.11
CA LYS A 312 11.26 -21.51 -15.91
C LYS A 312 11.46 -20.70 -14.63
N VAL A 313 10.45 -20.66 -13.80
CA VAL A 313 10.43 -19.94 -12.51
C VAL A 313 10.14 -20.92 -11.37
N LEU A 314 10.94 -20.84 -10.31
CA LEU A 314 10.70 -21.54 -9.04
C LEU A 314 10.18 -20.55 -8.01
N LEU A 315 9.00 -20.82 -7.46
CA LEU A 315 8.38 -20.06 -6.40
C LEU A 315 8.54 -20.80 -5.06
N GLY A 316 9.27 -20.22 -4.11
CA GLY A 316 9.65 -20.82 -2.83
C GLY A 316 8.54 -20.93 -1.78
N ILE A 317 7.27 -20.96 -2.21
CA ILE A 317 6.10 -21.10 -1.36
C ILE A 317 5.06 -22.00 -2.03
N ALA A 318 4.36 -22.81 -1.27
CA ALA A 318 3.32 -23.71 -1.77
C ALA A 318 1.97 -22.97 -1.96
N GLY A 319 1.03 -23.65 -2.64
CA GLY A 319 -0.32 -23.16 -2.92
C GLY A 319 -0.46 -22.56 -4.31
N ASP A 320 -1.21 -23.21 -5.20
CA ASP A 320 -1.34 -22.85 -6.62
C ASP A 320 -1.84 -21.41 -6.81
N PHE A 321 -2.70 -20.92 -5.92
CA PHE A 321 -3.14 -19.51 -5.89
C PHE A 321 -1.99 -18.51 -5.72
N ASN A 322 -0.83 -18.95 -5.25
CA ASN A 322 0.35 -18.10 -5.14
C ASN A 322 1.05 -17.86 -6.48
N VAL A 323 0.72 -18.61 -7.53
CA VAL A 323 1.21 -18.34 -8.89
C VAL A 323 0.62 -17.04 -9.42
N GLU A 324 -0.68 -16.80 -9.21
CA GLU A 324 -1.33 -15.52 -9.58
C GLU A 324 -0.71 -14.35 -8.80
N ASN A 325 -0.49 -14.51 -7.49
CA ASN A 325 0.20 -13.52 -6.67
C ASN A 325 1.62 -13.24 -7.20
N ALA A 326 2.33 -14.29 -7.61
CA ALA A 326 3.68 -14.17 -8.17
C ALA A 326 3.67 -13.45 -9.53
N LEU A 327 2.71 -13.75 -10.41
CA LEU A 327 2.59 -13.07 -11.70
C LEU A 327 2.36 -11.57 -11.53
N VAL A 328 1.50 -11.16 -10.59
CA VAL A 328 1.30 -9.75 -10.26
C VAL A 328 2.59 -9.12 -9.72
N ALA A 329 3.30 -9.78 -8.80
CA ALA A 329 4.57 -9.29 -8.28
C ALA A 329 5.66 -9.20 -9.36
N ILE A 330 5.71 -10.16 -10.29
CA ILE A 330 6.62 -10.16 -11.46
C ILE A 330 6.30 -8.97 -12.36
N ALA A 331 5.03 -8.76 -12.71
CA ALA A 331 4.60 -7.64 -13.53
C ALA A 331 5.00 -6.30 -12.88
N ALA A 332 4.67 -6.12 -11.61
CA ALA A 332 5.04 -4.92 -10.86
C ALA A 332 6.57 -4.71 -10.81
N ALA A 333 7.34 -5.76 -10.57
CA ALA A 333 8.80 -5.69 -10.55
C ALA A 333 9.37 -5.24 -11.91
N ARG A 334 8.82 -5.74 -13.00
CA ARG A 334 9.23 -5.34 -14.35
C ARG A 334 8.91 -3.88 -14.66
N GLU A 335 7.73 -3.43 -14.28
CA GLU A 335 7.31 -2.03 -14.49
C GLU A 335 8.17 -1.04 -13.70
N ILE A 336 8.73 -1.44 -12.56
CA ILE A 336 9.71 -0.61 -11.83
C ILE A 336 11.15 -0.82 -12.29
N GLY A 337 11.41 -1.68 -13.29
CA GLY A 337 12.69 -1.83 -13.99
C GLY A 337 13.55 -3.01 -13.55
N ILE A 338 13.00 -4.00 -12.84
CA ILE A 338 13.77 -5.15 -12.35
C ILE A 338 13.84 -6.28 -13.41
N GLY A 339 15.05 -6.79 -13.63
CA GLY A 339 15.32 -7.84 -14.61
C GLY A 339 14.95 -9.25 -14.13
N ILE A 340 14.77 -10.17 -15.09
CA ILE A 340 14.28 -11.54 -14.86
C ILE A 340 15.13 -12.36 -13.90
N ASP A 341 16.46 -12.22 -13.92
CA ASP A 341 17.36 -12.97 -13.03
C ASP A 341 17.12 -12.64 -11.55
N ALA A 342 16.90 -11.37 -11.24
CA ALA A 342 16.55 -10.93 -9.88
C ALA A 342 15.16 -11.43 -9.47
N ILE A 343 14.19 -11.41 -10.40
CA ILE A 343 12.84 -11.95 -10.21
C ILE A 343 12.92 -13.44 -9.84
N LYS A 344 13.57 -14.26 -10.66
CA LYS A 344 13.74 -15.70 -10.41
C LYS A 344 14.42 -15.97 -9.07
N LYS A 345 15.50 -15.23 -8.78
CA LYS A 345 16.26 -15.36 -7.53
C LYS A 345 15.42 -14.95 -6.30
N GLY A 346 14.66 -13.86 -6.40
CA GLY A 346 13.81 -13.38 -5.32
C GLY A 346 12.69 -14.35 -4.99
N LEU A 347 11.98 -14.84 -6.00
CA LEU A 347 10.88 -15.79 -5.83
C LEU A 347 11.34 -17.14 -5.30
N SER A 348 12.50 -17.66 -5.73
CA SER A 348 13.02 -18.95 -5.26
C SER A 348 13.40 -18.96 -3.77
N LYS A 349 13.74 -17.80 -3.21
CA LYS A 349 14.16 -17.63 -1.81
C LYS A 349 13.06 -17.07 -0.91
N LEU A 350 11.87 -16.91 -1.46
CA LEU A 350 10.74 -16.28 -0.76
C LEU A 350 10.43 -16.97 0.58
N ARG A 351 10.19 -16.16 1.59
CA ARG A 351 9.56 -16.56 2.85
C ARG A 351 8.57 -15.46 3.25
N VAL A 352 7.35 -15.85 3.55
CA VAL A 352 6.29 -14.92 3.95
C VAL A 352 5.83 -15.33 5.35
N PRO A 353 6.10 -14.53 6.38
CA PRO A 353 5.70 -14.85 7.75
C PRO A 353 4.20 -15.14 7.84
N GLY A 354 3.84 -16.28 8.43
CA GLY A 354 2.45 -16.70 8.63
C GLY A 354 1.65 -16.93 7.33
N ARG A 355 2.29 -17.20 6.19
CA ARG A 355 1.64 -17.55 4.92
C ARG A 355 2.28 -18.79 4.34
N MET A 356 1.60 -19.94 4.45
CA MET A 356 2.14 -21.23 4.02
C MET A 356 3.60 -21.44 4.50
N GLU A 357 3.93 -20.87 5.63
CA GLU A 357 5.28 -20.95 6.21
C GLU A 357 5.53 -22.34 6.74
N VAL A 358 6.56 -22.99 6.24
CA VAL A 358 6.89 -24.36 6.55
C VAL A 358 8.08 -24.41 7.52
N VAL A 359 7.86 -25.06 8.66
CA VAL A 359 8.88 -25.30 9.67
C VAL A 359 9.02 -26.83 9.86
N GLU A 360 10.21 -27.35 9.59
CA GLU A 360 10.52 -28.75 9.74
C GLU A 360 11.21 -29.01 11.09
N SER A 361 10.82 -30.06 11.78
CA SER A 361 11.51 -30.49 13.01
C SER A 361 12.93 -30.95 12.70
N LYS A 362 13.85 -30.78 13.65
CA LYS A 362 15.28 -31.14 13.46
C LYS A 362 15.52 -32.60 13.03
N ASP A 363 14.60 -33.49 13.37
CA ASP A 363 14.65 -34.93 13.02
C ASP A 363 13.84 -35.28 11.76
N GLY A 364 13.28 -34.26 11.06
CA GLY A 364 12.53 -34.42 9.81
C GLY A 364 11.20 -35.16 9.94
N ARG A 365 10.74 -35.47 11.16
CA ARG A 365 9.52 -36.28 11.38
C ARG A 365 8.24 -35.48 11.47
N VAL A 366 8.34 -34.20 11.75
CA VAL A 366 7.18 -33.29 11.88
C VAL A 366 7.39 -32.07 10.99
N ILE A 367 6.39 -31.79 10.21
CA ILE A 367 6.31 -30.56 9.40
C ILE A 367 5.17 -29.74 9.93
N CYS A 368 5.46 -28.52 10.34
CA CYS A 368 4.48 -27.53 10.76
C CYS A 368 4.26 -26.53 9.62
N VAL A 369 3.01 -26.28 9.27
CA VAL A 369 2.62 -25.23 8.32
C VAL A 369 1.91 -24.13 9.08
N VAL A 370 2.47 -22.92 9.05
CA VAL A 370 1.90 -21.73 9.69
C VAL A 370 1.22 -20.89 8.61
N ASP A 371 -0.08 -20.64 8.80
CA ASP A 371 -0.86 -19.82 7.86
C ASP A 371 -1.89 -18.97 8.60
N TYR A 372 -2.19 -17.81 8.04
CA TYR A 372 -3.19 -16.87 8.55
C TYR A 372 -4.63 -17.23 8.16
N ALA A 373 -4.90 -18.44 7.72
CA ALA A 373 -6.24 -18.89 7.38
C ALA A 373 -7.20 -18.71 8.58
N HIS A 374 -8.28 -17.96 8.39
CA HIS A 374 -9.22 -17.60 9.45
C HIS A 374 -10.69 -17.69 9.02
N ASN A 375 -10.95 -18.12 7.79
CA ASN A 375 -12.31 -18.35 7.27
C ASN A 375 -12.38 -19.64 6.47
N GLN A 376 -13.62 -20.10 6.15
CA GLN A 376 -13.86 -21.39 5.51
C GLN A 376 -13.11 -21.54 4.17
N LEU A 377 -13.04 -20.48 3.35
CA LEU A 377 -12.38 -20.53 2.05
C LEU A 377 -10.86 -20.70 2.20
N SER A 378 -10.24 -19.91 3.09
CA SER A 378 -8.81 -20.00 3.33
C SER A 378 -8.40 -21.31 3.96
N PHE A 379 -9.19 -21.88 4.89
CA PHE A 379 -8.95 -23.23 5.41
C PHE A 379 -9.05 -24.31 4.35
N ARG A 380 -10.05 -24.25 3.48
CA ARG A 380 -10.18 -25.22 2.36
C ARG A 380 -8.97 -25.16 1.43
N SER A 381 -8.51 -23.96 1.07
CA SER A 381 -7.34 -23.77 0.23
C SER A 381 -6.07 -24.29 0.90
N LEU A 382 -5.86 -23.95 2.20
CA LEU A 382 -4.74 -24.43 3.00
C LEU A 382 -4.68 -25.96 3.02
N PHE A 383 -5.76 -26.63 3.46
CA PHE A 383 -5.78 -28.08 3.57
C PHE A 383 -5.64 -28.79 2.21
N SER A 384 -6.23 -28.24 1.14
CA SER A 384 -6.04 -28.76 -0.21
C SER A 384 -4.56 -28.69 -0.63
N SER A 385 -3.90 -27.57 -0.38
CA SER A 385 -2.49 -27.37 -0.70
C SER A 385 -1.57 -28.27 0.13
N VAL A 386 -1.83 -28.40 1.45
CA VAL A 386 -1.08 -29.27 2.34
C VAL A 386 -1.23 -30.73 1.95
N LYS A 387 -2.44 -31.20 1.62
CA LYS A 387 -2.66 -32.58 1.14
C LYS A 387 -1.93 -32.89 -0.15
N ARG A 388 -1.85 -31.94 -1.08
CA ARG A 388 -1.08 -32.11 -2.33
C ARG A 388 0.42 -32.11 -2.08
N ALA A 389 0.91 -31.27 -1.17
CA ALA A 389 2.32 -31.23 -0.80
C ALA A 389 2.77 -32.49 -0.06
N PHE A 390 1.88 -33.10 0.74
CA PHE A 390 2.17 -34.25 1.60
C PHE A 390 1.12 -35.36 1.45
N PRO A 391 1.03 -35.98 0.27
CA PRO A 391 -0.04 -36.97 -0.02
C PRO A 391 0.03 -38.22 0.89
N ALA A 392 1.21 -38.54 1.42
CA ALA A 392 1.44 -39.69 2.27
C ALA A 392 1.45 -39.39 3.77
N SER A 393 1.35 -38.12 4.18
CA SER A 393 1.40 -37.71 5.58
C SER A 393 0.00 -37.56 6.17
N PRO A 394 -0.24 -37.99 7.42
CA PRO A 394 -1.45 -37.61 8.14
C PRO A 394 -1.42 -36.10 8.42
N VAL A 395 -2.56 -35.45 8.19
CA VAL A 395 -2.77 -34.01 8.42
C VAL A 395 -3.80 -33.84 9.53
#